data_e32f9187669a335dec5a6affa4aa705d
#
_entry.id   e32f9187669a335dec5a6affa4aa705d
#
_cell.length_a   1.000
_cell.length_b   1.000
_cell.length_c   1.000
_cell.angle_alpha   90.00
_cell.angle_beta   90.00
_cell.angle_gamma   90.00
#
_symmetry.space_group_name_H-M   'P 1'
#
loop_
_entity.id
_entity.type
_entity.pdbx_description
1 polymer ?
#
loop_
_entity_poly.entity_id
_entity_poly.type
_entity_poly.pdbx_seq_one_letter_code
_entity_poly.pdbx_strand_id
1 'polypeptide(L)'
;ETQGKDTDQNPLTLKMSYDGNKKTYFNSAFGQVSYPFSIRYELEKGHTLNSIVYTPRTDSGNKWGSFDQFTVEVSTADKPDDFVKIGDYARGNGVHTPFTIKLSKPVEDAKFVRFIINKAYEDRVSCAEMEFYEASSNKFDPATIFADNMGLQLKAGVTEKQIKQIPNEYLKELGLALLSGNYESAYRLADYRPYQNPAVMATANKTSKYSLRDNPTGIYAKAGETLAIFVDDIYEGGRISMLIQDLNGGYNNSKTYELSEGYNEITVEVGGLIYILNHVNDDIPLRLEDADNDQKRNIEAKTVKVHFANGKVNGYFDIQKNKESDWAQIRDNAKYQEIDVLGEYSHLTWRISDFKKYNTEITKTIENLDRLVYLEEEFMGLVKYDKMFNNRMHFSIDYKAKSPNASDY
;
A
#
# COMPACT_ATOMS: atom_id res chain seq x y z
N GLU A 1 -6.15 6.46 -35.25
CA GLU A 1 -6.30 6.37 -33.79
C GLU A 1 -7.59 5.63 -33.46
N THR A 2 -7.45 4.53 -32.76
CA THR A 2 -8.57 3.64 -32.44
C THR A 2 -9.16 3.97 -31.06
N GLN A 3 -9.78 5.15 -30.93
CA GLN A 3 -10.48 5.55 -29.73
C GLN A 3 -11.94 5.08 -29.75
N GLY A 4 -12.42 4.55 -28.64
CA GLY A 4 -13.85 4.28 -28.42
C GLY A 4 -14.63 5.55 -28.11
N LYS A 5 -15.93 5.38 -27.99
CA LYS A 5 -16.86 6.44 -27.55
C LYS A 5 -17.76 5.90 -26.44
N ASP A 6 -18.20 6.79 -25.56
CA ASP A 6 -19.24 6.48 -24.58
C ASP A 6 -20.64 6.42 -25.22
N THR A 7 -21.66 6.21 -24.42
CA THR A 7 -23.07 6.16 -24.87
C THR A 7 -23.54 7.48 -25.47
N ASP A 8 -22.95 8.60 -25.05
CA ASP A 8 -23.26 9.96 -25.53
C ASP A 8 -22.37 10.41 -26.68
N GLN A 9 -21.64 9.48 -27.29
CA GLN A 9 -20.71 9.70 -28.40
C GLN A 9 -19.47 10.54 -28.08
N ASN A 10 -19.16 10.79 -26.80
CA ASN A 10 -17.92 11.43 -26.40
C ASN A 10 -16.72 10.49 -26.56
N PRO A 11 -15.56 10.97 -27.05
CA PRO A 11 -14.41 10.12 -27.27
C PRO A 11 -13.77 9.72 -25.92
N LEU A 12 -13.47 8.44 -25.75
CA LEU A 12 -12.74 7.88 -24.60
C LEU A 12 -11.24 7.94 -24.88
N THR A 13 -10.69 9.13 -24.75
CA THR A 13 -9.31 9.46 -25.19
C THR A 13 -8.24 8.90 -24.25
N LEU A 14 -7.02 8.73 -24.76
CA LEU A 14 -5.88 8.29 -23.95
C LEU A 14 -5.63 9.25 -22.75
N LYS A 15 -5.94 10.54 -22.89
CA LYS A 15 -5.80 11.50 -21.80
C LYS A 15 -6.57 11.10 -20.54
N MET A 16 -7.69 10.40 -20.68
CA MET A 16 -8.48 9.90 -19.54
C MET A 16 -7.78 8.80 -18.74
N SER A 17 -6.69 8.23 -19.25
CA SER A 17 -5.88 7.26 -18.50
C SER A 17 -4.75 7.88 -17.67
N TYR A 18 -4.68 9.21 -17.59
CA TYR A 18 -3.69 9.92 -16.77
C TYR A 18 -4.22 11.31 -16.33
N ASP A 19 -5.52 11.41 -16.09
CA ASP A 19 -6.16 12.66 -15.67
C ASP A 19 -6.35 12.77 -14.14
N GLY A 20 -5.87 11.77 -13.38
CA GLY A 20 -5.99 11.70 -11.93
C GLY A 20 -7.37 11.24 -11.45
N ASN A 21 -8.23 10.77 -12.35
CA ASN A 21 -9.61 10.38 -12.04
C ASN A 21 -9.91 8.93 -12.41
N LYS A 22 -9.81 8.02 -11.49
CA LYS A 22 -10.07 6.58 -11.70
C LYS A 22 -11.51 6.23 -12.14
N LYS A 23 -12.41 7.21 -12.26
CA LYS A 23 -13.78 7.02 -12.77
C LYS A 23 -13.88 7.28 -14.27
N THR A 24 -12.95 8.01 -14.86
CA THR A 24 -12.78 8.15 -16.29
C THR A 24 -11.87 7.05 -16.82
N TYR A 25 -11.87 6.77 -18.12
CA TYR A 25 -10.98 5.77 -18.69
C TYR A 25 -10.77 5.97 -20.19
N PHE A 26 -9.58 5.62 -20.64
CA PHE A 26 -9.32 5.35 -22.04
C PHE A 26 -9.99 4.04 -22.46
N ASN A 27 -10.56 4.00 -23.66
CA ASN A 27 -11.00 2.76 -24.29
C ASN A 27 -10.70 2.83 -25.79
N SER A 28 -10.11 1.77 -26.34
CA SER A 28 -9.97 1.61 -27.79
C SER A 28 -11.32 1.44 -28.47
N ALA A 29 -11.38 1.65 -29.77
CA ALA A 29 -12.58 1.39 -30.55
C ALA A 29 -12.98 -0.10 -30.45
N PHE A 30 -14.26 -0.35 -30.23
CA PHE A 30 -14.79 -1.69 -30.09
C PHE A 30 -14.66 -2.49 -31.40
N GLY A 31 -14.20 -3.74 -31.29
CA GLY A 31 -14.06 -4.64 -32.43
C GLY A 31 -13.03 -4.21 -33.48
N GLN A 32 -12.18 -3.23 -33.17
CA GLN A 32 -11.17 -2.69 -34.11
C GLN A 32 -9.73 -2.80 -33.58
N VAL A 33 -9.52 -3.57 -32.52
CA VAL A 33 -8.18 -3.75 -31.95
C VAL A 33 -7.43 -4.83 -32.73
N SER A 34 -6.27 -4.44 -33.25
CA SER A 34 -5.28 -5.39 -33.77
C SER A 34 -4.15 -5.53 -32.78
N TYR A 35 -3.82 -6.75 -32.39
CA TYR A 35 -2.68 -7.03 -31.52
C TYR A 35 -1.40 -7.27 -32.35
N PRO A 36 -0.22 -6.82 -31.88
CA PRO A 36 -0.03 -6.10 -30.62
C PRO A 36 -0.55 -4.65 -30.70
N PHE A 37 -1.26 -4.22 -29.66
CA PHE A 37 -1.74 -2.86 -29.50
C PHE A 37 -0.76 -2.05 -28.66
N SER A 38 -0.31 -0.89 -29.14
CA SER A 38 0.71 -0.10 -28.42
C SER A 38 0.14 1.18 -27.85
N ILE A 39 0.46 1.44 -26.59
CA ILE A 39 0.22 2.71 -25.91
C ILE A 39 1.57 3.27 -25.46
N ARG A 40 1.80 4.56 -25.70
CA ARG A 40 3.02 5.26 -25.28
C ARG A 40 2.65 6.49 -24.47
N TYR A 41 3.25 6.61 -23.30
CA TYR A 41 3.18 7.79 -22.43
C TYR A 41 4.50 8.54 -22.49
N GLU A 42 4.42 9.87 -22.53
CA GLU A 42 5.56 10.75 -22.45
C GLU A 42 5.66 11.32 -21.03
N LEU A 43 6.83 11.17 -20.41
CA LEU A 43 7.12 11.68 -19.08
C LEU A 43 7.81 13.04 -19.16
N GLU A 44 7.63 13.87 -18.14
CA GLU A 44 8.40 15.09 -17.98
C GLU A 44 9.90 14.77 -17.84
N LYS A 45 10.75 15.70 -18.26
CA LYS A 45 12.19 15.53 -18.20
C LYS A 45 12.72 15.67 -16.77
N GLY A 46 13.73 14.88 -16.44
CA GLY A 46 14.48 14.99 -15.19
C GLY A 46 13.98 14.11 -14.06
N HIS A 47 13.04 13.19 -14.34
CA HIS A 47 12.51 12.24 -13.37
C HIS A 47 13.13 10.84 -13.51
N THR A 48 13.33 10.17 -12.39
CA THR A 48 13.83 8.79 -12.33
C THR A 48 12.66 7.84 -12.11
N LEU A 49 12.24 7.14 -13.15
CA LEU A 49 11.13 6.20 -13.07
C LEU A 49 11.51 4.98 -12.22
N ASN A 50 10.71 4.69 -11.21
CA ASN A 50 10.90 3.56 -10.29
C ASN A 50 9.81 2.50 -10.39
N SER A 51 8.56 2.92 -10.53
CA SER A 51 7.43 1.99 -10.66
C SER A 51 6.29 2.60 -11.46
N ILE A 52 5.40 1.73 -11.93
CA ILE A 52 4.24 2.10 -12.74
C ILE A 52 3.02 1.39 -12.14
N VAL A 53 1.89 2.09 -12.03
CA VAL A 53 0.62 1.47 -11.62
C VAL A 53 -0.38 1.57 -12.75
N TYR A 54 -0.82 0.42 -13.23
CA TYR A 54 -1.92 0.30 -14.16
C TYR A 54 -3.22 0.05 -13.40
N THR A 55 -4.21 0.91 -13.56
CA THR A 55 -5.57 0.72 -13.04
C THR A 55 -6.50 0.42 -14.20
N PRO A 56 -7.08 -0.79 -14.31
CA PRO A 56 -8.12 -1.11 -15.27
C PRO A 56 -9.37 -0.25 -15.03
N ARG A 57 -10.27 -0.21 -16.02
CA ARG A 57 -11.58 0.44 -15.81
C ARG A 57 -12.34 -0.23 -14.68
N THR A 58 -13.05 0.56 -13.88
CA THR A 58 -13.71 0.12 -12.65
C THR A 58 -15.23 0.29 -12.69
N ASP A 59 -15.79 0.81 -13.78
CA ASP A 59 -17.20 1.09 -13.93
C ASP A 59 -18.05 -0.20 -13.90
N SER A 60 -18.93 -0.30 -12.93
CA SER A 60 -19.90 -1.39 -12.79
C SER A 60 -19.33 -2.82 -12.81
N GLY A 61 -18.10 -3.03 -12.32
CA GLY A 61 -17.41 -4.33 -12.34
C GLY A 61 -17.02 -4.80 -13.73
N ASN A 62 -16.91 -3.87 -14.66
CA ASN A 62 -16.62 -4.12 -16.06
C ASN A 62 -15.15 -4.48 -16.28
N LYS A 63 -14.92 -5.63 -16.88
CA LYS A 63 -13.56 -6.17 -17.16
C LYS A 63 -13.04 -5.79 -18.54
N TRP A 64 -13.88 -5.24 -19.39
CA TRP A 64 -13.59 -5.05 -20.81
C TRP A 64 -12.34 -4.22 -21.06
N GLY A 65 -11.43 -4.78 -21.84
CA GLY A 65 -10.19 -4.14 -22.20
C GLY A 65 -9.09 -4.21 -21.14
N SER A 66 -9.30 -4.94 -20.03
CA SER A 66 -8.23 -5.16 -19.05
C SER A 66 -7.06 -5.89 -19.70
N PHE A 67 -5.83 -5.41 -19.46
CA PHE A 67 -4.61 -5.99 -20.01
C PHE A 67 -4.45 -7.43 -19.47
N ASP A 68 -4.28 -8.38 -20.37
CA ASP A 68 -4.00 -9.79 -20.06
C ASP A 68 -2.51 -10.09 -20.24
N GLN A 69 -1.99 -9.93 -21.48
CA GLN A 69 -0.58 -10.17 -21.81
C GLN A 69 0.02 -8.92 -22.44
N PHE A 70 1.12 -8.43 -21.88
CA PHE A 70 1.76 -7.20 -22.38
C PHE A 70 3.23 -7.11 -22.01
N THR A 71 3.97 -6.38 -22.81
CA THR A 71 5.36 -5.99 -22.58
C THR A 71 5.44 -4.53 -22.18
N VAL A 72 6.32 -4.21 -21.26
CA VAL A 72 6.64 -2.82 -20.90
C VAL A 72 8.07 -2.50 -21.28
N GLU A 73 8.23 -1.36 -21.93
CA GLU A 73 9.51 -0.83 -22.37
C GLU A 73 9.64 0.64 -22.00
N VAL A 74 10.87 1.07 -21.72
CA VAL A 74 11.19 2.46 -21.34
C VAL A 74 12.34 2.96 -22.20
N SER A 75 12.27 4.23 -22.63
CA SER A 75 13.39 4.95 -23.25
C SER A 75 13.73 6.20 -22.43
N THR A 76 14.96 6.69 -22.61
CA THR A 76 15.48 7.86 -21.89
C THR A 76 15.48 9.12 -22.75
N ALA A 77 15.66 10.29 -22.12
CA ALA A 77 15.61 11.57 -22.82
C ALA A 77 16.76 11.75 -23.84
N ASP A 78 17.92 11.16 -23.58
CA ASP A 78 19.06 11.15 -24.49
C ASP A 78 18.93 10.14 -25.63
N LYS A 79 18.09 9.10 -25.44
CA LYS A 79 17.83 8.03 -26.41
C LYS A 79 16.32 7.74 -26.51
N PRO A 80 15.52 8.69 -27.04
CA PRO A 80 14.06 8.60 -26.97
C PRO A 80 13.46 7.47 -27.85
N ASP A 81 14.20 6.99 -28.85
CA ASP A 81 13.76 5.93 -29.73
C ASP A 81 14.38 4.55 -29.41
N ASP A 82 15.31 4.50 -28.45
CA ASP A 82 15.97 3.27 -27.99
C ASP A 82 15.24 2.72 -26.76
N PHE A 83 14.27 1.85 -27.00
CA PHE A 83 13.45 1.27 -25.96
C PHE A 83 14.10 0.03 -25.35
N VAL A 84 14.26 0.04 -24.03
CA VAL A 84 14.75 -1.08 -23.25
C VAL A 84 13.56 -1.79 -22.60
N LYS A 85 13.48 -3.10 -22.76
CA LYS A 85 12.43 -3.92 -22.15
C LYS A 85 12.60 -3.98 -20.63
N ILE A 86 11.54 -3.64 -19.90
CA ILE A 86 11.42 -3.77 -18.45
C ILE A 86 10.94 -5.18 -18.08
N GLY A 87 9.95 -5.69 -18.79
CA GLY A 87 9.43 -7.04 -18.55
C GLY A 87 8.25 -7.40 -19.43
N ASP A 88 7.96 -8.68 -19.45
CA ASP A 88 6.76 -9.27 -20.03
C ASP A 88 5.83 -9.73 -18.89
N TYR A 89 4.54 -9.43 -19.01
CA TYR A 89 3.56 -9.63 -17.93
C TYR A 89 2.34 -10.38 -18.49
N ALA A 90 1.84 -11.32 -17.68
CA ALA A 90 0.57 -11.98 -17.91
C ALA A 90 -0.28 -11.91 -16.63
N ARG A 91 -1.46 -11.33 -16.73
CA ARG A 91 -2.35 -11.12 -15.57
C ARG A 91 -3.47 -12.15 -15.50
N GLY A 92 -3.80 -12.76 -16.61
CA GLY A 92 -4.96 -13.64 -16.76
C GLY A 92 -6.19 -12.92 -17.33
N ASN A 93 -7.06 -13.72 -17.90
CA ASN A 93 -8.21 -13.24 -18.67
C ASN A 93 -9.25 -12.54 -17.78
N GLY A 94 -9.45 -11.25 -17.97
CA GLY A 94 -10.44 -10.46 -17.25
C GLY A 94 -10.06 -10.06 -15.82
N VAL A 95 -8.79 -10.15 -15.45
CA VAL A 95 -8.28 -9.56 -14.21
C VAL A 95 -8.34 -8.03 -14.32
N HIS A 96 -9.08 -7.39 -13.41
CA HIS A 96 -9.39 -5.96 -13.46
C HIS A 96 -9.07 -5.20 -12.16
N THR A 97 -8.14 -5.71 -11.39
CA THR A 97 -7.56 -5.02 -10.23
C THR A 97 -6.39 -4.13 -10.63
N PRO A 98 -6.05 -3.09 -9.87
CA PRO A 98 -4.83 -2.34 -10.07
C PRO A 98 -3.59 -3.22 -10.05
N PHE A 99 -2.60 -2.88 -10.87
CA PHE A 99 -1.37 -3.62 -11.02
C PHE A 99 -0.15 -2.73 -10.96
N THR A 100 0.79 -3.06 -10.06
CA THR A 100 2.06 -2.34 -9.93
C THR A 100 3.19 -3.10 -10.61
N ILE A 101 3.89 -2.40 -11.49
CA ILE A 101 5.10 -2.85 -12.15
C ILE A 101 6.27 -2.17 -11.44
N LYS A 102 7.04 -2.93 -10.67
CA LYS A 102 8.29 -2.43 -10.09
C LYS A 102 9.42 -2.64 -11.08
N LEU A 103 10.23 -1.62 -11.28
CA LEU A 103 11.44 -1.73 -12.07
C LEU A 103 12.54 -2.36 -11.20
N SER A 104 13.24 -3.36 -11.72
CA SER A 104 14.38 -3.98 -11.03
C SER A 104 15.51 -2.97 -10.76
N LYS A 105 15.61 -1.96 -11.61
CA LYS A 105 16.46 -0.78 -11.44
C LYS A 105 15.70 0.45 -11.88
N PRO A 106 15.72 1.56 -11.11
CA PRO A 106 15.17 2.82 -11.56
C PRO A 106 15.81 3.27 -12.89
N VAL A 107 15.01 3.88 -13.75
CA VAL A 107 15.47 4.42 -15.04
C VAL A 107 15.59 5.94 -14.91
N GLU A 108 16.83 6.43 -14.87
CA GLU A 108 17.13 7.86 -14.85
C GLU A 108 16.71 8.53 -16.15
N ASP A 109 16.23 9.77 -16.08
CA ASP A 109 15.78 10.56 -17.23
C ASP A 109 14.82 9.78 -18.16
N ALA A 110 13.93 8.96 -17.58
CA ALA A 110 12.92 8.23 -18.35
C ALA A 110 12.05 9.22 -19.15
N LYS A 111 11.95 8.98 -20.48
CA LYS A 111 11.24 9.88 -21.39
C LYS A 111 9.94 9.29 -21.89
N PHE A 112 9.97 8.05 -22.36
CA PHE A 112 8.79 7.37 -22.82
C PHE A 112 8.64 6.01 -22.15
N VAL A 113 7.42 5.70 -21.76
CA VAL A 113 7.00 4.36 -21.35
C VAL A 113 6.05 3.81 -22.39
N ARG A 114 6.36 2.64 -22.94
CA ARG A 114 5.57 1.97 -23.96
C ARG A 114 5.03 0.65 -23.44
N PHE A 115 3.71 0.49 -23.55
CA PHE A 115 3.01 -0.78 -23.32
C PHE A 115 2.71 -1.40 -24.67
N ILE A 116 3.14 -2.62 -24.89
CA ILE A 116 2.81 -3.43 -26.05
C ILE A 116 1.86 -4.51 -25.57
N ILE A 117 0.56 -4.31 -25.76
CA ILE A 117 -0.49 -5.20 -25.33
C ILE A 117 -0.67 -6.29 -26.38
N ASN A 118 -0.34 -7.52 -26.03
CA ASN A 118 -0.47 -8.69 -26.90
C ASN A 118 -1.85 -9.35 -26.77
N LYS A 119 -2.52 -9.15 -25.62
CA LYS A 119 -3.86 -9.64 -25.36
C LYS A 119 -4.54 -8.79 -24.26
N ALA A 120 -5.82 -8.53 -24.40
CA ALA A 120 -6.67 -7.95 -23.39
C ALA A 120 -8.02 -8.67 -23.34
N TYR A 121 -8.81 -8.39 -22.31
CA TYR A 121 -10.13 -9.00 -22.16
C TYR A 121 -11.10 -8.43 -23.21
N GLU A 122 -11.73 -9.30 -23.98
CA GLU A 122 -12.58 -8.95 -25.14
C GLU A 122 -11.80 -8.20 -26.25
N ASP A 123 -12.51 -7.70 -27.24
CA ASP A 123 -11.92 -7.07 -28.45
C ASP A 123 -11.61 -5.57 -28.25
N ARG A 124 -11.00 -5.20 -27.13
CA ARG A 124 -10.65 -3.81 -26.79
C ARG A 124 -9.51 -3.71 -25.80
N VAL A 125 -8.97 -2.51 -25.65
CA VAL A 125 -7.96 -2.17 -24.65
C VAL A 125 -8.46 -0.98 -23.84
N SER A 126 -8.41 -1.04 -22.51
CA SER A 126 -8.86 0.03 -21.63
C SER A 126 -7.89 0.29 -20.47
N CYS A 127 -7.88 1.53 -19.99
CA CYS A 127 -7.11 1.96 -18.84
C CYS A 127 -7.84 3.11 -18.15
N ALA A 128 -8.17 2.94 -16.87
CA ALA A 128 -8.74 4.02 -16.07
C ALA A 128 -7.65 4.98 -15.61
N GLU A 129 -6.53 4.46 -15.10
CA GLU A 129 -5.42 5.31 -14.70
C GLU A 129 -4.09 4.60 -14.91
N MET A 130 -3.10 5.35 -15.39
CA MET A 130 -1.72 4.92 -15.52
C MET A 130 -0.85 5.91 -14.75
N GLU A 131 -0.36 5.48 -13.62
CA GLU A 131 0.40 6.30 -12.69
C GLU A 131 1.89 5.93 -12.78
N PHE A 132 2.76 6.95 -12.82
CA PHE A 132 4.21 6.78 -12.90
C PHE A 132 4.84 7.36 -11.64
N TYR A 133 5.62 6.55 -10.95
CA TYR A 133 6.26 6.92 -9.70
C TYR A 133 7.76 7.02 -9.88
N GLU A 134 8.32 8.12 -9.44
CA GLU A 134 9.77 8.29 -9.43
C GLU A 134 10.41 7.61 -8.21
N ALA A 135 11.67 7.22 -8.36
CA ALA A 135 12.52 6.96 -7.22
C ALA A 135 12.65 8.27 -6.44
N SER A 136 12.57 8.20 -5.11
CA SER A 136 12.78 9.39 -4.28
C SER A 136 13.95 10.21 -4.83
N SER A 137 13.71 11.50 -5.06
CA SER A 137 14.70 12.45 -5.60
C SER A 137 15.87 12.70 -4.63
N ASN A 138 15.94 11.94 -3.56
CA ASN A 138 16.98 12.04 -2.56
C ASN A 138 18.29 11.55 -3.18
N LYS A 139 19.09 12.47 -3.67
CA LYS A 139 20.43 12.22 -4.24
C LYS A 139 21.44 11.61 -3.24
N PHE A 140 21.02 11.46 -1.99
CA PHE A 140 21.84 10.84 -0.96
C PHE A 140 21.50 9.34 -0.89
N ASP A 141 22.52 8.53 -1.17
CA ASP A 141 22.43 7.09 -1.01
C ASP A 141 22.66 6.70 0.47
N PRO A 142 21.63 6.21 1.19
CA PRO A 142 21.77 5.76 2.57
C PRO A 142 22.87 4.72 2.75
N ALA A 143 23.14 3.89 1.75
CA ALA A 143 24.18 2.88 1.77
C ALA A 143 25.61 3.48 1.85
N THR A 144 25.80 4.79 1.71
CA THR A 144 27.10 5.43 1.97
C THR A 144 27.43 5.53 3.44
N ILE A 145 26.43 5.59 4.32
CA ILE A 145 26.55 5.79 5.78
C ILE A 145 26.06 4.56 6.55
N PHE A 146 24.97 3.93 6.12
CA PHE A 146 24.43 2.75 6.80
C PHE A 146 25.03 1.46 6.24
N ALA A 147 25.23 0.48 7.13
CA ALA A 147 25.76 -0.83 6.77
C ALA A 147 24.68 -1.82 6.34
N ASP A 148 23.43 -1.54 6.69
CA ASP A 148 22.25 -2.36 6.37
C ASP A 148 21.22 -1.57 5.54
N ASN A 149 20.30 -2.27 4.91
CA ASN A 149 19.23 -1.70 4.09
C ASN A 149 18.10 -1.06 4.90
N MET A 150 18.11 -1.23 6.23
CA MET A 150 17.10 -0.71 7.15
C MET A 150 17.51 0.57 7.87
N GLY A 151 18.76 1.03 7.66
CA GLY A 151 19.26 2.23 8.32
C GLY A 151 19.42 2.09 9.84
N LEU A 152 19.70 0.88 10.33
CA LEU A 152 19.81 0.58 11.77
C LEU A 152 21.26 0.49 12.27
N GLN A 153 22.22 0.32 11.36
CA GLN A 153 23.61 0.19 11.68
C GLN A 153 24.45 1.17 10.86
N LEU A 154 25.32 1.91 11.53
CA LEU A 154 26.30 2.73 10.84
C LEU A 154 27.47 1.86 10.34
N LYS A 155 28.03 2.20 9.20
CA LYS A 155 29.29 1.59 8.74
C LYS A 155 30.43 1.84 9.74
N ALA A 156 31.32 0.88 9.84
CA ALA A 156 32.49 1.01 10.69
C ALA A 156 33.33 2.25 10.30
N GLY A 157 33.66 3.06 11.29
CA GLY A 157 34.49 4.27 11.10
C GLY A 157 33.73 5.50 10.61
N VAL A 158 32.41 5.45 10.46
CA VAL A 158 31.61 6.64 10.19
C VAL A 158 31.71 7.61 11.35
N THR A 159 32.00 8.86 11.03
CA THR A 159 32.21 9.94 12.01
C THR A 159 31.01 10.88 12.07
N GLU A 160 30.86 11.56 13.21
CA GLU A 160 29.81 12.61 13.38
C GLU A 160 29.90 13.68 12.27
N LYS A 161 31.13 14.04 11.84
CA LYS A 161 31.36 15.01 10.77
C LYS A 161 30.74 14.53 9.44
N GLN A 162 30.90 13.26 9.10
CA GLN A 162 30.30 12.68 7.88
C GLN A 162 28.79 12.65 7.97
N ILE A 163 28.23 12.27 9.14
CA ILE A 163 26.78 12.26 9.35
C ILE A 163 26.20 13.68 9.23
N LYS A 164 26.86 14.69 9.80
CA LYS A 164 26.43 16.10 9.69
C LYS A 164 26.44 16.65 8.26
N GLN A 165 27.15 16.01 7.34
CA GLN A 165 27.19 16.36 5.92
C GLN A 165 26.08 15.71 5.10
N ILE A 166 25.29 14.79 5.68
CA ILE A 166 24.13 14.19 5.02
C ILE A 166 23.15 15.31 4.67
N PRO A 167 22.75 15.46 3.40
CA PRO A 167 21.82 16.52 2.99
C PRO A 167 20.38 16.28 3.47
N ASN A 168 20.02 15.00 3.69
CA ASN A 168 18.70 14.62 4.19
C ASN A 168 18.66 14.74 5.72
N GLU A 169 17.81 15.62 6.23
CA GLU A 169 17.75 15.91 7.67
C GLU A 169 17.32 14.70 8.49
N TYR A 170 16.36 13.90 8.01
CA TYR A 170 15.86 12.72 8.72
C TYR A 170 16.94 11.65 8.86
N LEU A 171 17.71 11.40 7.80
CA LEU A 171 18.82 10.45 7.82
C LEU A 171 19.99 10.96 8.67
N LYS A 172 20.20 12.27 8.69
CA LYS A 172 21.17 12.91 9.57
C LYS A 172 20.81 12.71 11.05
N GLU A 173 19.57 13.00 11.42
CA GLU A 173 19.07 12.81 12.78
C GLU A 173 19.16 11.34 13.20
N LEU A 174 18.72 10.41 12.33
CA LEU A 174 18.87 8.98 12.56
C LEU A 174 20.32 8.57 12.79
N GLY A 175 21.23 9.00 11.91
CA GLY A 175 22.67 8.69 12.03
C GLY A 175 23.28 9.23 13.33
N LEU A 176 22.92 10.45 13.74
CA LEU A 176 23.40 11.02 15.02
C LEU A 176 22.84 10.27 16.23
N ALA A 177 21.56 9.88 16.19
CA ALA A 177 20.94 9.09 17.26
C ALA A 177 21.59 7.71 17.41
N LEU A 178 21.88 7.03 16.29
CA LEU A 178 22.59 5.76 16.29
C LEU A 178 24.03 5.91 16.79
N LEU A 179 24.75 6.94 16.34
CA LEU A 179 26.13 7.18 16.76
C LEU A 179 26.24 7.43 18.28
N SER A 180 25.27 8.13 18.84
CA SER A 180 25.22 8.42 20.28
C SER A 180 24.65 7.28 21.13
N GLY A 181 24.13 6.21 20.51
CA GLY A 181 23.46 5.12 21.19
C GLY A 181 22.10 5.47 21.80
N ASN A 182 21.50 6.59 21.41
CA ASN A 182 20.22 7.10 21.94
C ASN A 182 19.04 6.84 21.00
N TYR A 183 19.19 5.96 20.02
CA TYR A 183 18.09 5.64 19.10
C TYR A 183 17.11 4.67 19.76
N GLU A 184 15.86 5.11 19.88
CA GLU A 184 14.77 4.28 20.39
C GLU A 184 13.97 3.69 19.22
N SER A 185 14.05 2.36 19.05
CA SER A 185 13.39 1.64 17.97
C SER A 185 11.95 1.20 18.30
N ALA A 186 11.51 1.36 19.54
CA ALA A 186 10.15 0.98 19.96
C ALA A 186 9.09 1.63 19.07
N TYR A 187 8.17 0.83 18.51
CA TYR A 187 7.18 1.17 17.49
C TYR A 187 7.74 1.65 16.15
N ARG A 188 9.03 2.01 16.06
CA ARG A 188 9.65 2.45 14.81
C ARG A 188 10.08 1.31 13.91
N LEU A 189 10.44 0.20 14.50
CA LEU A 189 10.88 -1.01 13.80
C LEU A 189 9.97 -2.16 14.16
N ALA A 190 9.30 -2.75 13.18
CA ALA A 190 8.44 -3.90 13.38
C ALA A 190 8.33 -4.78 12.15
N ASP A 191 7.99 -6.04 12.39
CA ASP A 191 7.62 -7.02 11.39
C ASP A 191 6.10 -6.99 11.16
N TYR A 192 5.68 -6.80 9.92
CA TYR A 192 4.28 -6.70 9.54
C TYR A 192 3.83 -7.97 8.83
N ARG A 193 2.92 -8.70 9.47
CA ARG A 193 2.43 -9.97 8.96
C ARG A 193 1.63 -9.79 7.67
N PRO A 194 1.69 -10.75 6.75
CA PRO A 194 0.82 -10.76 5.59
C PRO A 194 -0.61 -11.17 5.99
N TYR A 195 -1.58 -10.67 5.23
CA TYR A 195 -2.97 -11.12 5.29
C TYR A 195 -3.61 -11.00 3.91
N GLN A 196 -4.59 -11.87 3.66
CA GLN A 196 -5.31 -11.83 2.40
C GLN A 196 -6.16 -10.57 2.33
N ASN A 197 -6.30 -10.02 1.12
CA ASN A 197 -7.15 -8.85 0.93
C ASN A 197 -8.58 -9.17 1.39
N PRO A 198 -9.13 -8.44 2.37
CA PRO A 198 -10.46 -8.73 2.92
C PRO A 198 -11.58 -8.71 1.88
N ALA A 199 -11.46 -7.94 0.79
CA ALA A 199 -12.45 -7.91 -0.28
C ALA A 199 -12.46 -9.23 -1.08
N VAL A 200 -11.30 -9.87 -1.25
CA VAL A 200 -11.18 -11.19 -1.91
C VAL A 200 -11.83 -12.25 -1.03
N MET A 201 -11.51 -12.26 0.26
CA MET A 201 -12.11 -13.18 1.22
C MET A 201 -13.62 -13.01 1.32
N ALA A 202 -14.11 -11.78 1.43
CA ALA A 202 -15.53 -11.47 1.49
C ALA A 202 -16.28 -11.98 0.25
N THR A 203 -15.71 -11.81 -0.94
CA THR A 203 -16.27 -12.32 -2.19
C THR A 203 -16.35 -13.85 -2.18
N ALA A 204 -15.28 -14.52 -1.73
CA ALA A 204 -15.24 -15.97 -1.63
C ALA A 204 -16.24 -16.53 -0.59
N ASN A 205 -16.36 -15.85 0.54
CA ASN A 205 -17.23 -16.23 1.66
C ASN A 205 -18.68 -15.74 1.49
N LYS A 206 -18.93 -14.84 0.53
CA LYS A 206 -20.25 -14.16 0.34
C LYS A 206 -20.69 -13.37 1.57
N THR A 207 -19.74 -12.66 2.18
CA THR A 207 -19.94 -11.82 3.38
C THR A 207 -19.58 -10.36 3.09
N SER A 208 -19.77 -9.48 4.05
CA SER A 208 -19.15 -8.14 4.05
C SER A 208 -17.65 -8.25 4.27
N LYS A 209 -16.89 -7.29 3.73
CA LYS A 209 -15.43 -7.25 3.87
C LYS A 209 -15.03 -6.63 5.20
N TYR A 210 -13.94 -7.13 5.80
CA TYR A 210 -13.28 -6.48 6.91
C TYR A 210 -12.45 -5.28 6.43
N SER A 211 -12.07 -4.41 7.39
CA SER A 211 -11.19 -3.28 7.09
C SER A 211 -9.79 -3.73 6.68
N LEU A 212 -9.12 -2.89 5.87
CA LEU A 212 -7.71 -3.09 5.52
C LEU A 212 -6.74 -2.77 6.70
N ARG A 213 -7.21 -2.14 7.78
CA ARG A 213 -6.39 -1.61 8.88
C ARG A 213 -6.10 -2.68 9.91
N ASP A 214 -5.15 -3.56 9.65
CA ASP A 214 -4.80 -4.61 10.61
C ASP A 214 -3.41 -4.48 11.24
N ASN A 215 -2.44 -3.95 10.55
CA ASN A 215 -1.07 -3.80 11.05
C ASN A 215 -0.80 -2.35 11.52
N PRO A 216 -1.27 -1.92 12.72
CA PRO A 216 -0.96 -0.59 13.22
C PRO A 216 0.52 -0.47 13.51
N THR A 217 1.10 0.69 13.20
CA THR A 217 2.51 0.96 13.45
C THR A 217 2.77 1.54 14.83
N GLY A 218 1.78 2.17 15.44
CA GLY A 218 1.98 3.00 16.62
C GLY A 218 2.66 4.33 16.29
N ILE A 219 2.76 4.68 15.01
CA ILE A 219 3.27 5.97 14.53
C ILE A 219 2.11 6.80 14.01
N TYR A 220 2.20 8.12 14.17
CA TYR A 220 1.31 9.07 13.53
C TYR A 220 2.09 10.22 12.89
N ALA A 221 1.50 10.87 11.92
CA ALA A 221 2.03 12.06 11.27
C ALA A 221 0.92 13.10 11.06
N LYS A 222 1.30 14.35 10.83
CA LYS A 222 0.40 15.43 10.42
C LYS A 222 0.46 15.62 8.91
N ALA A 223 -0.63 16.09 8.30
CA ALA A 223 -0.63 16.47 6.90
C ALA A 223 0.51 17.45 6.61
N GLY A 224 1.23 17.23 5.51
CA GLY A 224 2.41 17.99 5.10
C GLY A 224 3.73 17.54 5.74
N GLU A 225 3.72 16.63 6.74
CA GLU A 225 4.96 16.05 7.27
C GLU A 225 5.53 15.02 6.28
N THR A 226 6.86 14.95 6.18
CA THR A 226 7.57 13.96 5.36
C THR A 226 8.06 12.83 6.25
N LEU A 227 7.77 11.61 5.85
CA LEU A 227 8.21 10.38 6.51
C LEU A 227 9.37 9.75 5.76
N ALA A 228 10.41 9.38 6.48
CA ALA A 228 11.56 8.61 6.03
C ALA A 228 11.38 7.16 6.50
N ILE A 229 11.19 6.26 5.55
CA ILE A 229 10.77 4.88 5.81
C ILE A 229 11.70 3.92 5.10
N PHE A 230 12.23 2.95 5.81
CA PHE A 230 12.96 1.82 5.21
C PHE A 230 12.08 0.58 5.20
N VAL A 231 12.12 -0.14 4.10
CA VAL A 231 11.39 -1.39 3.89
C VAL A 231 12.38 -2.48 3.52
N ASP A 232 12.33 -3.59 4.23
CA ASP A 232 13.14 -4.77 3.94
C ASP A 232 12.70 -5.45 2.64
N ASP A 233 13.36 -6.54 2.28
CA ASP A 233 13.04 -7.30 1.07
C ASP A 233 11.54 -7.67 1.02
N ILE A 234 10.90 -7.35 -0.09
CA ILE A 234 9.51 -7.70 -0.35
C ILE A 234 9.51 -9.02 -1.13
N TYR A 235 8.77 -10.01 -0.64
CA TYR A 235 8.65 -11.30 -1.30
C TYR A 235 8.04 -11.17 -2.71
N GLU A 236 8.39 -12.11 -3.59
CA GLU A 236 7.91 -12.09 -4.99
C GLU A 236 6.37 -12.02 -5.04
N GLY A 237 5.85 -11.02 -5.74
CA GLY A 237 4.41 -10.75 -5.83
C GLY A 237 3.81 -10.05 -4.61
N GLY A 238 4.57 -9.79 -3.55
CA GLY A 238 4.14 -9.00 -2.41
C GLY A 238 3.97 -7.53 -2.78
N ARG A 239 3.03 -6.86 -2.11
CA ARG A 239 2.81 -5.40 -2.22
C ARG A 239 2.72 -4.85 -0.81
N ILE A 240 3.56 -3.87 -0.54
CA ILE A 240 3.57 -3.17 0.74
C ILE A 240 3.14 -1.75 0.50
N SER A 241 2.16 -1.30 1.28
CA SER A 241 1.75 0.10 1.26
C SER A 241 1.52 0.61 2.68
N MET A 242 1.60 1.92 2.83
CA MET A 242 1.30 2.63 4.05
C MET A 242 -0.07 3.31 3.91
N LEU A 243 -1.00 3.02 4.81
CA LEU A 243 -2.26 3.74 4.92
C LEU A 243 -2.17 4.70 6.11
N ILE A 244 -2.53 5.96 5.91
CA ILE A 244 -2.69 6.95 6.98
C ILE A 244 -4.14 7.38 7.06
N GLN A 245 -4.69 7.50 8.28
CA GLN A 245 -6.08 7.83 8.50
C GLN A 245 -6.29 8.78 9.67
N ASP A 246 -7.14 9.78 9.46
CA ASP A 246 -7.71 10.64 10.49
C ASP A 246 -9.22 10.39 10.62
N LEU A 247 -9.62 9.63 11.63
CA LEU A 247 -11.02 9.32 11.90
C LEU A 247 -11.86 10.57 12.25
N ASN A 248 -11.26 11.65 12.72
CA ASN A 248 -11.99 12.91 12.97
C ASN A 248 -12.46 13.58 11.68
N GLY A 249 -11.81 13.28 10.57
CA GLY A 249 -12.24 13.64 9.22
C GLY A 249 -13.36 12.74 8.67
N GLY A 250 -13.77 11.72 9.41
CA GLY A 250 -14.64 10.63 8.98
C GLY A 250 -13.85 9.43 8.50
N TYR A 251 -14.50 8.27 8.44
CA TYR A 251 -13.84 7.00 8.11
C TYR A 251 -13.08 7.02 6.77
N ASN A 252 -13.58 7.74 5.78
CA ASN A 252 -12.95 7.84 4.46
C ASN A 252 -11.82 8.90 4.37
N ASN A 253 -11.51 9.62 5.45
CA ASN A 253 -10.41 10.56 5.48
C ASN A 253 -9.07 9.82 5.65
N SER A 254 -8.64 9.18 4.58
CA SER A 254 -7.44 8.36 4.53
C SER A 254 -6.73 8.47 3.19
N LYS A 255 -5.44 8.15 3.18
CA LYS A 255 -4.62 8.08 1.97
C LYS A 255 -3.70 6.86 2.05
N THR A 256 -3.52 6.18 0.94
CA THR A 256 -2.60 5.05 0.82
C THR A 256 -1.42 5.43 -0.07
N TYR A 257 -0.23 5.03 0.33
CA TYR A 257 1.04 5.25 -0.37
C TYR A 257 1.72 3.91 -0.57
N GLU A 258 2.11 3.61 -1.81
CA GLU A 258 2.90 2.42 -2.11
C GLU A 258 4.32 2.58 -1.56
N LEU A 259 4.87 1.52 -0.99
CA LEU A 259 6.24 1.45 -0.49
C LEU A 259 7.09 0.53 -1.36
N SER A 260 8.31 0.94 -1.62
CA SER A 260 9.34 0.13 -2.30
C SER A 260 10.36 -0.40 -1.31
N GLU A 261 11.06 -1.47 -1.67
CA GLU A 261 12.23 -1.93 -0.91
C GLU A 261 13.26 -0.81 -0.74
N GLY A 262 13.94 -0.82 0.40
CA GLY A 262 14.92 0.20 0.77
C GLY A 262 14.26 1.49 1.28
N TYR A 263 14.90 2.61 1.01
CA TYR A 263 14.52 3.92 1.53
C TYR A 263 13.38 4.56 0.73
N ASN A 264 12.36 5.02 1.44
CA ASN A 264 11.23 5.76 0.92
C ASN A 264 11.12 7.10 1.64
N GLU A 265 10.79 8.16 0.91
CA GLU A 265 10.50 9.47 1.46
C GLU A 265 9.12 9.91 0.98
N ILE A 266 8.18 10.08 1.92
CA ILE A 266 6.77 10.31 1.60
C ILE A 266 6.26 11.53 2.36
N THR A 267 5.85 12.57 1.65
CA THR A 267 5.10 13.67 2.23
C THR A 267 3.63 13.30 2.29
N VAL A 268 3.07 13.22 3.50
CA VAL A 268 1.70 12.77 3.69
C VAL A 268 0.69 13.91 3.48
N GLU A 269 -0.35 13.65 2.70
CA GLU A 269 -1.42 14.61 2.41
C GLU A 269 -2.48 14.66 3.51
N VAL A 270 -2.67 13.56 4.21
CA VAL A 270 -3.63 13.41 5.32
C VAL A 270 -2.84 13.10 6.59
N GLY A 271 -3.20 13.70 7.70
CA GLY A 271 -2.64 13.33 9.00
C GLY A 271 -3.37 12.13 9.60
N GLY A 272 -2.79 11.51 10.64
CA GLY A 272 -3.45 10.45 11.38
C GLY A 272 -2.55 9.30 11.80
N LEU A 273 -3.18 8.22 12.25
CA LEU A 273 -2.52 6.96 12.59
C LEU A 273 -2.11 6.21 11.31
N ILE A 274 -1.01 5.49 11.40
CA ILE A 274 -0.38 4.81 10.26
C ILE A 274 -0.48 3.31 10.40
N TYR A 275 -0.83 2.65 9.29
CA TYR A 275 -0.97 1.19 9.16
C TYR A 275 -0.15 0.69 7.98
N ILE A 276 0.49 -0.47 8.12
CA ILE A 276 1.16 -1.14 7.01
C ILE A 276 0.24 -2.20 6.41
N LEU A 277 0.00 -2.09 5.12
CA LEU A 277 -0.80 -3.04 4.37
C LEU A 277 0.14 -4.02 3.67
N ASN A 278 0.24 -5.24 4.19
CA ASN A 278 0.96 -6.35 3.59
C ASN A 278 -0.07 -7.33 3.04
N HIS A 279 -0.65 -7.00 1.89
CA HIS A 279 -1.70 -7.80 1.30
C HIS A 279 -1.17 -8.89 0.39
N VAL A 280 -1.68 -10.09 0.57
CA VAL A 280 -1.63 -11.14 -0.44
C VAL A 280 -2.86 -11.01 -1.31
N ASN A 281 -2.66 -10.73 -2.58
CA ASN A 281 -3.74 -10.71 -3.57
C ASN A 281 -3.67 -11.96 -4.43
N ASP A 282 -4.82 -12.57 -4.70
CA ASP A 282 -4.94 -13.68 -5.67
C ASP A 282 -4.68 -13.22 -7.12
N ASP A 283 -4.61 -11.90 -7.33
CA ASP A 283 -4.42 -11.27 -8.64
C ASP A 283 -2.96 -10.90 -8.92
N ILE A 284 -2.03 -11.72 -8.52
CA ILE A 284 -0.61 -11.45 -8.74
C ILE A 284 -0.30 -11.69 -10.22
N PRO A 285 0.34 -10.71 -10.88
CA PRO A 285 0.68 -10.87 -12.27
C PRO A 285 1.72 -11.96 -12.44
N LEU A 286 1.40 -12.91 -13.30
CA LEU A 286 2.35 -13.90 -13.80
C LEU A 286 3.26 -13.24 -14.82
N ARG A 287 4.53 -13.60 -14.85
CA ARG A 287 5.39 -13.33 -16.01
C ARG A 287 4.91 -14.18 -17.19
N LEU A 288 5.11 -13.71 -18.43
CA LEU A 288 4.70 -14.46 -19.63
C LEU A 288 5.28 -15.89 -19.68
N GLU A 289 6.49 -16.06 -19.16
CA GLU A 289 7.16 -17.38 -19.01
C GLU A 289 6.35 -18.38 -18.14
N ASP A 290 5.47 -17.87 -17.28
CA ASP A 290 4.63 -18.67 -16.39
C ASP A 290 3.18 -18.81 -16.91
N ALA A 291 2.83 -18.16 -18.01
CA ALA A 291 1.46 -18.04 -18.52
C ALA A 291 0.87 -19.34 -19.09
N ASP A 292 1.71 -20.31 -19.44
CA ASP A 292 1.28 -21.63 -19.92
C ASP A 292 0.78 -22.57 -18.80
N ASN A 293 0.98 -22.18 -17.56
CA ASN A 293 0.43 -22.89 -16.42
C ASN A 293 -0.79 -22.12 -15.90
N ASP A 294 -1.99 -22.66 -16.12
CA ASP A 294 -3.24 -22.24 -15.46
C ASP A 294 -3.18 -22.34 -13.91
N GLN A 295 -2.00 -22.54 -13.37
CA GLN A 295 -1.79 -22.63 -11.94
C GLN A 295 -1.59 -21.22 -11.37
N LYS A 296 -2.54 -20.81 -10.53
CA LYS A 296 -2.32 -19.74 -9.55
C LYS A 296 -0.99 -20.03 -8.86
N ARG A 297 0.00 -19.13 -8.99
CA ARG A 297 1.21 -19.25 -8.19
C ARG A 297 0.81 -19.22 -6.72
N ASN A 298 1.13 -20.27 -5.99
CA ASN A 298 1.12 -20.23 -4.54
C ASN A 298 2.26 -19.33 -4.09
N ILE A 299 1.97 -18.04 -3.94
CA ILE A 299 2.94 -17.12 -3.39
C ILE A 299 2.98 -17.36 -1.90
N GLU A 300 4.16 -17.72 -1.43
CA GLU A 300 4.44 -17.79 -0.01
C GLU A 300 4.53 -16.36 0.53
N ALA A 301 3.42 -15.90 1.10
CA ALA A 301 3.36 -14.60 1.73
C ALA A 301 4.26 -14.54 2.96
N LYS A 302 5.07 -13.49 3.07
CA LYS A 302 6.04 -13.32 4.15
C LYS A 302 5.80 -12.05 4.92
N THR A 303 6.20 -12.07 6.18
CA THR A 303 6.33 -10.88 7.00
C THR A 303 7.36 -9.95 6.36
N VAL A 304 7.06 -8.66 6.33
CA VAL A 304 7.98 -7.62 5.85
C VAL A 304 8.32 -6.68 7.00
N LYS A 305 9.60 -6.45 7.19
CA LYS A 305 10.07 -5.51 8.20
C LYS A 305 10.05 -4.09 7.65
N VAL A 306 9.54 -3.15 8.45
CA VAL A 306 9.51 -1.71 8.11
C VAL A 306 10.07 -0.90 9.27
N HIS A 307 10.90 0.09 8.93
CA HIS A 307 11.50 1.00 9.87
C HIS A 307 11.12 2.45 9.54
N PHE A 308 10.46 3.11 10.47
CA PHE A 308 10.16 4.55 10.40
C PHE A 308 11.28 5.33 11.08
N ALA A 309 12.18 5.92 10.29
CA ALA A 309 13.30 6.71 10.82
C ALA A 309 12.82 7.97 11.56
N ASN A 310 11.68 8.52 11.17
CA ASN A 310 11.00 9.63 11.82
C ASN A 310 9.50 9.36 12.02
N GLY A 311 8.68 10.37 12.19
CA GLY A 311 7.29 10.28 12.61
C GLY A 311 7.17 10.33 14.13
N LYS A 312 5.96 10.41 14.64
CA LYS A 312 5.72 10.57 16.08
C LYS A 312 5.19 9.28 16.67
N VAL A 313 5.84 8.79 17.72
CA VAL A 313 5.40 7.58 18.43
C VAL A 313 4.14 7.90 19.21
N ASN A 314 3.08 7.12 18.95
CA ASN A 314 1.82 7.09 19.67
C ASN A 314 1.70 5.86 20.54
N GLY A 315 2.24 4.75 20.05
CA GLY A 315 2.04 3.44 20.63
C GLY A 315 0.66 2.84 20.30
N TYR A 316 0.48 1.60 20.69
CA TYR A 316 -0.78 0.87 20.66
C TYR A 316 -0.74 -0.22 21.74
N PHE A 317 -1.92 -0.73 22.14
CA PHE A 317 -2.02 -1.88 23.01
C PHE A 317 -2.29 -3.15 22.19
N ASP A 318 -1.59 -4.23 22.52
CA ASP A 318 -1.77 -5.54 21.89
C ASP A 318 -1.86 -6.60 22.99
N ILE A 319 -3.03 -7.25 23.12
CA ILE A 319 -3.28 -8.24 24.18
C ILE A 319 -2.28 -9.40 24.15
N GLN A 320 -1.66 -9.68 23.00
CA GLN A 320 -0.65 -10.73 22.88
C GLN A 320 0.73 -10.29 23.40
N LYS A 321 0.97 -8.99 23.56
CA LYS A 321 2.28 -8.41 23.95
C LYS A 321 2.23 -7.68 25.28
N ASN A 322 1.07 -7.12 25.65
CA ASN A 322 0.88 -6.24 26.79
C ASN A 322 -0.05 -6.88 27.81
N LYS A 323 0.11 -6.46 29.06
CA LYS A 323 -0.77 -6.83 30.18
C LYS A 323 -1.70 -5.67 30.50
N GLU A 324 -2.80 -5.96 31.22
CA GLU A 324 -3.72 -4.92 31.73
C GLU A 324 -2.99 -3.80 32.46
N SER A 325 -1.95 -4.14 33.24
CA SER A 325 -1.13 -3.17 33.97
C SER A 325 -0.41 -2.14 33.09
N ASP A 326 -0.15 -2.47 31.84
CA ASP A 326 0.61 -1.62 30.90
C ASP A 326 -0.31 -0.59 30.23
N TRP A 327 -1.62 -0.88 30.21
CA TRP A 327 -2.61 -0.09 29.49
C TRP A 327 -2.60 1.40 29.87
N ALA A 328 -2.63 1.70 31.17
CA ALA A 328 -2.69 3.08 31.63
C ALA A 328 -1.48 3.89 31.12
N GLN A 329 -0.29 3.31 31.17
CA GLN A 329 0.93 3.94 30.69
C GLN A 329 0.93 4.11 29.17
N ILE A 330 0.57 3.07 28.40
CA ILE A 330 0.49 3.12 26.93
C ILE A 330 -0.49 4.20 26.51
N ARG A 331 -1.70 4.19 27.05
CA ARG A 331 -2.75 5.16 26.79
C ARG A 331 -2.33 6.61 27.11
N ASP A 332 -1.70 6.82 28.26
CA ASP A 332 -1.36 8.17 28.74
C ASP A 332 -0.10 8.74 28.08
N ASN A 333 0.75 7.88 27.52
CA ASN A 333 1.90 8.27 26.72
C ASN A 333 1.53 8.60 25.27
N ALA A 334 0.38 8.17 24.79
CA ALA A 334 -0.08 8.45 23.44
C ALA A 334 -0.21 9.96 23.20
N LYS A 335 0.20 10.40 22.01
CA LYS A 335 0.28 11.83 21.63
C LYS A 335 -0.78 12.24 20.61
N TYR A 336 -1.31 11.28 19.87
CA TYR A 336 -2.46 11.47 19.00
C TYR A 336 -3.75 11.31 19.79
N GLN A 337 -4.85 11.80 19.26
CA GLN A 337 -6.14 11.77 20.00
C GLN A 337 -6.80 10.39 20.05
N GLU A 338 -6.46 9.50 19.10
CA GLU A 338 -6.91 8.12 19.05
C GLU A 338 -5.74 7.17 19.31
N ILE A 339 -6.07 5.95 19.72
CA ILE A 339 -5.13 4.88 19.96
C ILE A 339 -5.72 3.55 19.50
N ASP A 340 -4.86 2.70 18.92
CA ASP A 340 -5.22 1.34 18.52
C ASP A 340 -5.11 0.37 19.69
N VAL A 341 -6.05 -0.57 19.75
CA VAL A 341 -6.07 -1.68 20.68
C VAL A 341 -6.34 -2.97 19.91
N LEU A 342 -5.44 -3.92 20.00
CA LEU A 342 -5.49 -5.19 19.27
C LEU A 342 -5.89 -6.35 20.19
N GLY A 343 -6.89 -7.11 19.74
CA GLY A 343 -7.21 -8.45 20.18
C GLY A 343 -6.64 -9.51 19.24
N GLU A 344 -7.16 -10.71 19.35
CA GLU A 344 -6.88 -11.81 18.43
C GLU A 344 -7.66 -11.63 17.10
N TYR A 345 -8.97 -11.34 17.22
CA TYR A 345 -9.91 -11.21 16.08
C TYR A 345 -10.43 -9.78 15.88
N SER A 346 -10.17 -8.89 16.83
CA SER A 346 -10.69 -7.52 16.83
C SER A 346 -9.59 -6.47 16.91
N HIS A 347 -9.87 -5.30 16.32
CA HIS A 347 -8.99 -4.12 16.32
C HIS A 347 -9.85 -2.89 16.62
N LEU A 348 -9.60 -2.20 17.73
CA LEU A 348 -10.31 -0.99 18.10
C LEU A 348 -9.44 0.24 17.83
N THR A 349 -10.05 1.29 17.30
CA THR A 349 -9.42 2.61 17.20
C THR A 349 -10.39 3.65 17.76
N TRP A 350 -10.18 4.08 18.98
CA TRP A 350 -11.04 5.03 19.70
C TRP A 350 -10.24 6.19 20.27
N ARG A 351 -10.96 7.27 20.59
CA ARG A 351 -10.33 8.40 21.30
C ARG A 351 -9.87 8.00 22.69
N ILE A 352 -8.70 8.50 23.06
CA ILE A 352 -8.11 8.31 24.39
C ILE A 352 -9.04 8.83 25.49
N SER A 353 -9.73 9.94 25.20
CA SER A 353 -10.74 10.51 26.13
C SER A 353 -11.87 9.53 26.43
N ASP A 354 -12.32 8.76 25.45
CA ASP A 354 -13.41 7.82 25.58
C ASP A 354 -12.95 6.58 26.36
N PHE A 355 -11.75 6.09 26.09
CA PHE A 355 -11.15 5.04 26.89
C PHE A 355 -10.99 5.44 28.37
N LYS A 356 -10.52 6.67 28.64
CA LYS A 356 -10.40 7.18 30.00
C LYS A 356 -11.74 7.28 30.73
N LYS A 357 -12.78 7.61 30.03
CA LYS A 357 -14.11 7.84 30.61
C LYS A 357 -14.92 6.57 30.80
N TYR A 358 -14.85 5.67 29.84
CA TYR A 358 -15.79 4.56 29.75
C TYR A 358 -15.17 3.17 29.89
N ASN A 359 -13.84 3.07 29.86
CA ASN A 359 -13.14 1.79 29.90
C ASN A 359 -12.22 1.70 31.10
N THR A 360 -12.51 0.75 32.01
CA THR A 360 -11.72 0.48 33.20
C THR A 360 -10.88 -0.79 33.10
N GLU A 361 -11.23 -1.70 32.18
CA GLU A 361 -10.59 -3.01 31.96
C GLU A 361 -10.43 -3.26 30.47
N ILE A 362 -9.26 -2.91 29.91
CA ILE A 362 -9.04 -2.99 28.47
C ILE A 362 -8.99 -4.43 27.98
N THR A 363 -8.31 -5.31 28.72
CA THR A 363 -8.19 -6.73 28.36
C THR A 363 -9.57 -7.37 28.24
N LYS A 364 -10.44 -7.18 29.23
CA LYS A 364 -11.80 -7.72 29.20
C LYS A 364 -12.64 -7.15 28.06
N THR A 365 -12.45 -5.88 27.75
CA THR A 365 -13.16 -5.23 26.64
C THR A 365 -12.79 -5.87 25.32
N ILE A 366 -11.49 -6.05 25.06
CA ILE A 366 -11.01 -6.63 23.81
C ILE A 366 -11.35 -8.12 23.68
N GLU A 367 -11.24 -8.89 24.79
CA GLU A 367 -11.64 -10.30 24.84
C GLU A 367 -13.13 -10.51 24.52
N ASN A 368 -13.99 -9.60 25.00
CA ASN A 368 -15.43 -9.65 24.68
C ASN A 368 -15.69 -9.38 23.20
N LEU A 369 -14.93 -8.47 22.58
CA LEU A 369 -15.04 -8.20 21.14
C LEU A 369 -14.46 -9.33 20.32
N ASP A 370 -13.35 -9.92 20.70
CA ASP A 370 -12.79 -11.12 20.09
C ASP A 370 -13.79 -12.26 20.10
N ARG A 371 -14.43 -12.48 21.25
CA ARG A 371 -15.49 -13.50 21.36
C ARG A 371 -16.67 -13.20 20.43
N LEU A 372 -17.07 -11.94 20.33
CA LEU A 372 -18.16 -11.52 19.42
C LEU A 372 -17.81 -11.85 17.97
N VAL A 373 -16.61 -11.45 17.51
CA VAL A 373 -16.15 -11.72 16.15
C VAL A 373 -16.06 -13.22 15.88
N TYR A 374 -15.47 -13.97 16.81
CA TYR A 374 -15.39 -15.44 16.68
C TYR A 374 -16.77 -16.09 16.57
N LEU A 375 -17.73 -15.71 17.42
CA LEU A 375 -19.09 -16.25 17.38
C LEU A 375 -19.82 -15.89 16.09
N GLU A 376 -19.59 -14.70 15.55
CA GLU A 376 -20.14 -14.28 14.27
C GLU A 376 -19.60 -15.17 13.13
N GLU A 377 -18.29 -15.38 13.07
CA GLU A 377 -17.66 -16.23 12.07
C GLU A 377 -18.04 -17.71 12.23
N GLU A 378 -18.21 -18.19 13.48
CA GLU A 378 -18.71 -19.53 13.77
C GLU A 378 -20.16 -19.70 13.27
N PHE A 379 -21.02 -18.69 13.56
CA PHE A 379 -22.41 -18.70 13.11
C PHE A 379 -22.52 -18.70 11.58
N MET A 380 -21.66 -17.97 10.89
CA MET A 380 -21.57 -17.98 9.43
C MET A 380 -20.96 -19.27 8.87
N GLY A 381 -20.45 -20.16 9.72
CA GLY A 381 -19.81 -21.41 9.33
C GLY A 381 -18.36 -21.25 8.87
N LEU A 382 -17.77 -20.07 8.95
CA LEU A 382 -16.41 -19.80 8.49
C LEU A 382 -15.38 -20.59 9.29
N VAL A 383 -15.58 -20.73 10.61
CA VAL A 383 -14.74 -21.55 11.49
C VAL A 383 -14.77 -23.01 11.05
N LYS A 384 -15.96 -23.57 10.81
CA LYS A 384 -16.15 -24.98 10.41
C LYS A 384 -15.45 -25.33 9.09
N TYR A 385 -15.40 -24.38 8.17
CA TYR A 385 -14.86 -24.60 6.82
C TYR A 385 -13.46 -24.03 6.62
N ASP A 386 -12.81 -23.60 7.70
CA ASP A 386 -11.48 -22.96 7.66
C ASP A 386 -11.43 -21.76 6.67
N LYS A 387 -12.39 -20.87 6.82
CA LYS A 387 -12.60 -19.69 5.96
C LYS A 387 -12.66 -18.38 6.74
N MET A 388 -12.22 -18.41 8.00
CA MET A 388 -12.13 -17.21 8.82
C MET A 388 -11.29 -16.12 8.13
N PHE A 389 -11.65 -14.86 8.38
CA PHE A 389 -10.79 -13.77 7.97
C PHE A 389 -9.45 -13.87 8.70
N ASN A 390 -8.35 -13.65 8.00
CA ASN A 390 -7.02 -13.70 8.59
C ASN A 390 -6.49 -12.32 9.03
N ASN A 391 -7.33 -11.29 8.92
CA ASN A 391 -7.17 -9.97 9.51
C ASN A 391 -8.29 -9.71 10.51
N ARG A 392 -8.07 -8.73 11.38
CA ARG A 392 -9.01 -8.39 12.47
C ARG A 392 -10.18 -7.58 11.96
N MET A 393 -11.35 -7.78 12.56
CA MET A 393 -12.49 -6.88 12.39
C MET A 393 -12.17 -5.54 13.07
N HIS A 394 -12.31 -4.44 12.33
CA HIS A 394 -11.99 -3.10 12.81
C HIS A 394 -13.22 -2.39 13.39
N PHE A 395 -13.13 -2.02 14.65
CA PHE A 395 -14.14 -1.25 15.37
C PHE A 395 -13.65 0.18 15.57
N SER A 396 -14.28 1.13 14.90
CA SER A 396 -13.99 2.55 15.03
C SER A 396 -15.27 3.35 15.22
N ILE A 397 -15.12 4.59 15.70
CA ILE A 397 -16.25 5.52 15.87
C ILE A 397 -16.15 6.57 14.76
N ASP A 398 -17.22 6.75 13.99
CA ASP A 398 -17.35 7.90 13.13
C ASP A 398 -17.80 9.11 13.94
N TYR A 399 -16.86 9.96 14.29
CA TYR A 399 -17.12 11.16 15.08
C TYR A 399 -17.88 12.26 14.33
N LYS A 400 -18.18 12.07 13.05
CA LYS A 400 -19.06 12.94 12.24
C LYS A 400 -20.48 12.42 12.09
N ALA A 401 -20.76 11.19 12.52
CA ALA A 401 -22.08 10.64 12.50
C ALA A 401 -23.06 11.50 13.33
N LYS A 402 -24.20 11.83 12.73
CA LYS A 402 -25.23 12.69 13.37
C LYS A 402 -26.19 11.91 14.27
N SER A 403 -26.22 10.60 14.13
CA SER A 403 -27.03 9.68 14.93
C SER A 403 -26.30 8.37 15.13
N PRO A 404 -26.56 7.66 16.23
CA PRO A 404 -26.01 6.33 16.45
C PRO A 404 -26.49 5.39 15.33
N ASN A 405 -25.56 4.83 14.57
CA ASN A 405 -25.80 3.76 13.60
C ASN A 405 -24.56 2.87 13.53
N ALA A 406 -24.74 1.66 13.10
CA ALA A 406 -23.66 0.80 12.65
C ALA A 406 -23.74 0.68 11.14
N SER A 407 -22.62 0.74 10.47
CA SER A 407 -22.52 0.52 9.03
C SER A 407 -21.22 -0.16 8.69
N ASP A 408 -21.26 -1.01 7.68
CA ASP A 408 -20.10 -1.60 7.05
C ASP A 408 -19.57 -0.64 5.98
N TYR A 409 -18.28 -0.40 5.98
CA TYR A 409 -17.62 0.48 5.02
C TYR A 409 -16.71 -0.29 4.07
#